data_5760d2dad34912131234157e5eb128b3
#
_entry.id   5760d2dad34912131234157e5eb128b3
#
_cell.length_a   1.000
_cell.length_b   1.000
_cell.length_c   1.000
_cell.angle_alpha   90.00
_cell.angle_beta   90.00
_cell.angle_gamma   90.00
#
_symmetry.space_group_name_H-M   'P 1'
#
loop_
_entity.id
_entity.type
_entity.pdbx_description
1 polymer ?
#
loop_
_entity_poly.entity_id
_entity_poly.type
_entity_poly.pdbx_seq_one_letter_code
_entity_poly.pdbx_strand_id
1 'polypeptide(L)'
;GFPHHALDAYLPKLVRNGYRVAVCEQMENPKFAKGIVKREVVEVVTPGVAISDKILDHKKNNYLLAIYLENEIAGLSFSDISTGEFHSYEVHQNDIPQQIGLINPSEILVAKKQKGILEPVIQKTSQSITITKIDDWIFTFDYGEELLTKQFNTLSLKGFGIENLRCGIIAAGANLNYLRETQKENISHLNKISGYNPSDYMVLDFSTKRNLEITFSMSDGGREGSLISILDHTQTAMGGRMLKKWVSARSEEHT
;
A
#
# COMPACT_ATOMS: atom_id res chain seq x y z
N GLY A 1 12.71 -4.36 22.81
CA GLY A 1 11.32 -3.98 23.01
C GLY A 1 11.19 -2.82 23.97
N PHE A 2 10.01 -2.17 23.94
CA PHE A 2 9.67 -1.05 24.83
C PHE A 2 8.28 -1.29 25.44
N PRO A 3 7.95 -0.71 26.61
CA PRO A 3 6.69 -0.97 27.29
C PRO A 3 5.51 -0.32 26.56
N HIS A 4 4.30 -0.89 26.76
CA HIS A 4 3.06 -0.48 26.09
C HIS A 4 2.74 1.03 26.22
N HIS A 5 2.97 1.64 27.39
CA HIS A 5 2.71 3.08 27.57
C HIS A 5 3.59 3.99 26.70
N ALA A 6 4.70 3.47 26.18
CA ALA A 6 5.59 4.21 25.28
C ALA A 6 5.26 3.95 23.78
N LEU A 7 4.28 3.08 23.48
CA LEU A 7 3.92 2.68 22.12
C LEU A 7 3.65 3.91 21.24
N ASP A 8 2.79 4.80 21.67
CA ASP A 8 2.39 6.00 20.95
C ASP A 8 3.53 6.95 20.59
N ALA A 9 4.59 6.96 21.40
CA ALA A 9 5.75 7.83 21.18
C ALA A 9 6.79 7.22 20.22
N TYR A 10 6.96 5.90 20.26
CA TYR A 10 8.01 5.20 19.50
C TYR A 10 7.51 4.57 18.20
N LEU A 11 6.28 4.05 18.16
CA LEU A 11 5.72 3.39 16.99
C LEU A 11 5.80 4.25 15.72
N PRO A 12 5.34 5.53 15.72
CA PRO A 12 5.43 6.37 14.53
C PRO A 12 6.87 6.60 14.05
N LYS A 13 7.80 6.76 14.98
CA LYS A 13 9.22 6.99 14.66
C LYS A 13 9.84 5.77 14.01
N LEU A 14 9.56 4.58 14.54
CA LEU A 14 10.09 3.33 14.02
C LEU A 14 9.51 3.02 12.64
N VAL A 15 8.20 3.12 12.49
CA VAL A 15 7.52 2.83 11.22
C VAL A 15 7.96 3.80 10.12
N ARG A 16 8.06 5.10 10.40
CA ARG A 16 8.57 6.10 9.43
C ARG A 16 10.01 5.86 9.01
N ASN A 17 10.80 5.20 9.84
CA ASN A 17 12.17 4.78 9.50
C ASN A 17 12.21 3.39 8.83
N GLY A 18 11.09 2.83 8.39
CA GLY A 18 11.00 1.57 7.65
C GLY A 18 11.06 0.31 8.51
N TYR A 19 10.97 0.42 9.85
CA TYR A 19 10.98 -0.77 10.71
C TYR A 19 9.60 -1.42 10.80
N ARG A 20 9.60 -2.75 10.88
CA ARG A 20 8.43 -3.55 11.21
C ARG A 20 8.32 -3.68 12.72
N VAL A 21 7.17 -3.35 13.29
CA VAL A 21 6.94 -3.34 14.73
C VAL A 21 5.82 -4.30 15.08
N ALA A 22 6.13 -5.35 15.84
CA ALA A 22 5.14 -6.27 16.37
C ALA A 22 4.54 -5.73 17.67
N VAL A 23 3.24 -5.56 17.70
CA VAL A 23 2.48 -5.20 18.91
C VAL A 23 2.04 -6.48 19.60
N CYS A 24 2.51 -6.67 20.84
CA CYS A 24 2.20 -7.83 21.66
C CYS A 24 1.29 -7.45 22.81
N GLU A 25 0.17 -8.14 22.94
CA GLU A 25 -0.77 -7.94 24.05
C GLU A 25 -0.83 -9.14 24.96
N GLN A 26 -1.30 -8.91 26.19
CA GLN A 26 -1.55 -9.96 27.18
C GLN A 26 -2.93 -10.54 26.92
N MET A 27 -2.98 -11.86 26.65
CA MET A 27 -4.23 -12.56 26.31
C MET A 27 -5.05 -13.00 27.52
N GLU A 28 -4.49 -12.87 28.73
CA GLU A 28 -5.14 -13.27 29.97
C GLU A 28 -4.95 -12.21 31.08
N ASN A 29 -5.88 -12.18 32.02
CA ASN A 29 -5.79 -11.24 33.15
C ASN A 29 -4.64 -11.65 34.09
N PRO A 30 -3.64 -10.79 34.33
CA PRO A 30 -2.50 -11.08 35.20
C PRO A 30 -2.87 -11.54 36.61
N LYS A 31 -4.04 -11.14 37.13
CA LYS A 31 -4.51 -11.50 38.48
C LYS A 31 -4.91 -12.97 38.60
N PHE A 32 -5.21 -13.63 37.48
CA PHE A 32 -5.65 -15.04 37.45
C PHE A 32 -4.62 -15.98 36.82
N ALA A 33 -3.53 -15.45 36.30
CA ALA A 33 -2.48 -16.24 35.66
C ALA A 33 -1.68 -17.03 36.70
N LYS A 34 -1.56 -18.33 36.48
CA LYS A 34 -0.72 -19.22 37.28
C LYS A 34 0.70 -19.29 36.69
N GLY A 35 1.43 -18.16 36.71
CA GLY A 35 2.78 -18.08 36.15
C GLY A 35 2.98 -16.88 35.22
N ILE A 36 3.75 -17.07 34.12
CA ILE A 36 4.01 -16.01 33.13
C ILE A 36 2.75 -15.82 32.28
N VAL A 37 2.21 -14.60 32.26
CA VAL A 37 1.04 -14.22 31.45
C VAL A 37 1.30 -14.51 29.97
N LYS A 38 0.38 -15.22 29.33
CA LYS A 38 0.45 -15.51 27.88
C LYS A 38 0.36 -14.19 27.08
N ARG A 39 1.27 -14.05 26.12
CA ARG A 39 1.33 -12.89 25.23
C ARG A 39 1.27 -13.37 23.80
N GLU A 40 0.55 -12.65 22.97
CA GLU A 40 0.49 -12.91 21.54
C GLU A 40 0.71 -11.62 20.74
N VAL A 41 1.26 -11.78 19.53
CA VAL A 41 1.34 -10.69 18.57
C VAL A 41 -0.06 -10.49 17.99
N VAL A 42 -0.67 -9.34 18.26
CA VAL A 42 -2.01 -8.98 17.76
C VAL A 42 -1.96 -8.25 16.45
N GLU A 43 -0.86 -7.51 16.19
CA GLU A 43 -0.68 -6.72 14.99
C GLU A 43 0.81 -6.59 14.67
N VAL A 44 1.13 -6.51 13.37
CA VAL A 44 2.46 -6.11 12.90
C VAL A 44 2.31 -4.84 12.07
N VAL A 45 2.78 -3.72 12.61
CA VAL A 45 2.71 -2.42 11.95
C VAL A 45 3.95 -2.24 11.07
N THR A 46 3.72 -1.93 9.80
CA THR A 46 4.76 -1.64 8.80
C THR A 46 4.42 -0.34 8.06
N PRO A 47 5.34 0.25 7.30
CA PRO A 47 5.07 1.50 6.58
C PRO A 47 3.83 1.46 5.69
N GLY A 48 3.60 0.35 4.96
CA GLY A 48 2.48 0.19 4.04
C GLY A 48 1.17 -0.26 4.69
N VAL A 49 1.19 -0.67 5.96
CA VAL A 49 0.03 -1.25 6.66
C VAL A 49 -0.32 -0.48 7.94
N ALA A 50 0.26 0.69 8.13
CA ALA A 50 -0.06 1.55 9.26
C ALA A 50 -1.49 2.13 9.12
N ILE A 51 -2.31 1.97 10.18
CA ILE A 51 -3.69 2.50 10.24
C ILE A 51 -3.76 3.70 11.19
N SER A 52 -2.81 3.80 12.14
CA SER A 52 -2.89 4.79 13.22
C SER A 52 -2.79 6.23 12.70
N ASP A 53 -3.73 7.05 13.11
CA ASP A 53 -3.79 8.50 12.88
C ASP A 53 -2.53 9.26 13.30
N LYS A 54 -1.77 8.70 14.24
CA LYS A 54 -0.51 9.27 14.72
C LYS A 54 0.66 9.01 13.75
N ILE A 55 0.52 8.02 12.86
CA ILE A 55 1.54 7.64 11.88
C ILE A 55 1.24 8.28 10.54
N LEU A 56 -0.04 8.31 10.16
CA LEU A 56 -0.52 8.74 8.85
C LEU A 56 -0.94 10.22 8.86
N ASP A 57 -0.73 10.88 7.73
CA ASP A 57 -1.44 12.11 7.40
C ASP A 57 -2.85 11.73 6.92
N HIS A 58 -3.89 12.09 7.66
CA HIS A 58 -5.28 11.75 7.35
C HIS A 58 -5.74 12.10 5.93
N LYS A 59 -5.10 13.09 5.33
CA LYS A 59 -5.41 13.55 3.97
C LYS A 59 -4.50 12.90 2.91
N LYS A 60 -3.76 11.83 3.25
CA LYS A 60 -2.94 11.04 2.29
C LYS A 60 -3.33 9.57 2.35
N ASN A 61 -3.35 8.94 1.17
CA ASN A 61 -3.42 7.48 1.09
C ASN A 61 -2.10 6.87 1.56
N ASN A 62 -2.18 5.69 2.15
CA ASN A 62 -1.03 4.89 2.55
C ASN A 62 -1.01 3.59 1.76
N TYR A 63 -0.38 3.63 0.59
CA TYR A 63 -0.40 2.47 -0.30
C TYR A 63 0.68 1.46 0.01
N LEU A 64 0.25 0.20 0.11
CA LEU A 64 1.07 -1.01 0.01
C LEU A 64 1.02 -1.48 -1.44
N LEU A 65 2.16 -1.64 -2.09
CA LEU A 65 2.27 -2.10 -3.47
C LEU A 65 2.95 -3.46 -3.53
N ALA A 66 2.36 -4.44 -4.20
CA ALA A 66 3.01 -5.69 -4.56
C ALA A 66 3.38 -5.69 -6.05
N ILE A 67 4.57 -6.15 -6.38
CA ILE A 67 5.07 -6.24 -7.77
C ILE A 67 5.51 -7.68 -8.04
N TYR A 68 5.01 -8.23 -9.14
CA TYR A 68 5.46 -9.52 -9.68
C TYR A 68 5.77 -9.38 -11.16
N LEU A 69 6.92 -9.91 -11.58
CA LEU A 69 7.41 -9.83 -12.95
C LEU A 69 7.44 -11.24 -13.57
N GLU A 70 6.81 -11.40 -14.71
CA GLU A 70 6.90 -12.60 -15.55
C GLU A 70 7.16 -12.18 -16.99
N ASN A 71 8.31 -12.59 -17.54
CA ASN A 71 8.82 -12.11 -18.83
C ASN A 71 8.95 -10.57 -18.84
N GLU A 72 8.22 -9.90 -19.71
CA GLU A 72 8.23 -8.42 -19.83
C GLU A 72 7.00 -7.76 -19.18
N ILE A 73 6.09 -8.57 -18.62
CA ILE A 73 4.86 -8.09 -17.99
C ILE A 73 5.06 -8.02 -16.47
N ALA A 74 4.76 -6.88 -15.93
CA ALA A 74 4.72 -6.64 -14.49
C ALA A 74 3.27 -6.55 -14.01
N GLY A 75 2.89 -7.47 -13.11
CA GLY A 75 1.67 -7.37 -12.32
C GLY A 75 1.89 -6.45 -11.14
N LEU A 76 1.05 -5.45 -11.00
CA LEU A 76 1.03 -4.51 -9.89
C LEU A 76 -0.29 -4.62 -9.16
N SER A 77 -0.20 -4.69 -7.83
CA SER A 77 -1.39 -4.62 -7.00
C SER A 77 -1.15 -3.68 -5.82
N PHE A 78 -1.99 -2.67 -5.66
CA PHE A 78 -1.88 -1.74 -4.56
C PHE A 78 -3.15 -1.69 -3.73
N SER A 79 -2.96 -1.49 -2.44
CA SER A 79 -4.04 -1.41 -1.46
C SER A 79 -3.77 -0.31 -0.43
N ASP A 80 -4.85 0.29 0.06
CA ASP A 80 -4.83 1.17 1.24
C ASP A 80 -5.80 0.60 2.27
N ILE A 81 -5.26 0.03 3.32
CA ILE A 81 -6.06 -0.60 4.36
C ILE A 81 -6.94 0.40 5.13
N SER A 82 -6.55 1.68 5.18
CA SER A 82 -7.32 2.72 5.87
C SER A 82 -8.58 3.12 5.11
N THR A 83 -8.62 2.93 3.79
CA THR A 83 -9.74 3.30 2.92
C THR A 83 -10.49 2.10 2.35
N GLY A 84 -9.89 0.92 2.40
CA GLY A 84 -10.41 -0.28 1.75
C GLY A 84 -10.19 -0.30 0.23
N GLU A 85 -9.39 0.61 -0.32
CA GLU A 85 -9.01 0.58 -1.73
C GLU A 85 -8.12 -0.63 -2.00
N PHE A 86 -8.44 -1.39 -3.05
CA PHE A 86 -7.65 -2.52 -3.52
C PHE A 86 -7.76 -2.64 -5.03
N HIS A 87 -6.63 -2.52 -5.71
CA HIS A 87 -6.55 -2.49 -7.17
C HIS A 87 -5.48 -3.44 -7.68
N SER A 88 -5.69 -3.93 -8.91
CA SER A 88 -4.70 -4.74 -9.61
C SER A 88 -4.72 -4.45 -11.12
N TYR A 89 -3.56 -4.50 -11.76
CA TYR A 89 -3.38 -4.28 -13.18
C TYR A 89 -2.03 -4.81 -13.66
N GLU A 90 -1.82 -4.75 -14.97
CA GLU A 90 -0.56 -5.14 -15.60
C GLU A 90 -0.01 -4.03 -16.48
N VAL A 91 1.32 -3.92 -16.51
CA VAL A 91 2.05 -3.00 -17.37
C VAL A 91 3.31 -3.66 -17.92
N HIS A 92 3.93 -3.04 -18.91
CA HIS A 92 5.26 -3.46 -19.36
C HIS A 92 6.31 -3.13 -18.26
N GLN A 93 7.31 -4.01 -18.10
CA GLN A 93 8.33 -3.85 -17.04
C GLN A 93 9.05 -2.49 -17.05
N ASN A 94 9.19 -1.86 -18.21
CA ASN A 94 9.83 -0.54 -18.33
C ASN A 94 9.02 0.58 -17.68
N ASP A 95 7.72 0.38 -17.48
CA ASP A 95 6.82 1.39 -16.92
C ASP A 95 6.75 1.32 -15.38
N ILE A 96 7.37 0.30 -14.76
CA ILE A 96 7.37 0.14 -13.30
C ILE A 96 7.79 1.41 -12.56
N PRO A 97 8.90 2.11 -12.92
CA PRO A 97 9.30 3.34 -12.22
C PRO A 97 8.24 4.43 -12.26
N GLN A 98 7.58 4.59 -13.42
CA GLN A 98 6.50 5.54 -13.61
C GLN A 98 5.30 5.21 -12.73
N GLN A 99 4.89 3.93 -12.69
CA GLN A 99 3.78 3.47 -11.86
C GLN A 99 4.05 3.64 -10.36
N ILE A 100 5.28 3.35 -9.91
CA ILE A 100 5.70 3.62 -8.53
C ILE A 100 5.57 5.12 -8.21
N GLY A 101 5.98 6.00 -9.12
CA GLY A 101 5.84 7.44 -8.95
C GLY A 101 4.38 7.92 -8.90
N LEU A 102 3.48 7.26 -9.64
CA LEU A 102 2.04 7.57 -9.64
C LEU A 102 1.35 7.12 -8.35
N ILE A 103 1.57 5.87 -7.94
CA ILE A 103 0.96 5.28 -6.75
C ILE A 103 1.56 5.89 -5.49
N ASN A 104 2.86 6.20 -5.50
CA ASN A 104 3.61 6.71 -4.36
C ASN A 104 3.47 5.83 -3.11
N PRO A 105 3.83 4.53 -3.18
CA PRO A 105 3.64 3.59 -2.09
C PRO A 105 4.61 3.85 -0.94
N SER A 106 4.17 3.56 0.29
CA SER A 106 5.03 3.59 1.48
C SER A 106 5.88 2.32 1.61
N GLU A 107 5.39 1.22 1.03
CA GLU A 107 6.06 -0.08 1.08
C GLU A 107 5.80 -0.87 -0.21
N ILE A 108 6.83 -1.56 -0.69
CA ILE A 108 6.75 -2.44 -1.87
C ILE A 108 7.10 -3.87 -1.49
N LEU A 109 6.21 -4.80 -1.85
CA LEU A 109 6.37 -6.24 -1.68
C LEU A 109 6.96 -6.84 -2.94
N VAL A 110 7.99 -7.65 -2.79
CA VAL A 110 8.64 -8.37 -3.90
C VAL A 110 8.94 -9.82 -3.51
N ALA A 111 8.87 -10.73 -4.47
CA ALA A 111 9.30 -12.10 -4.28
C ALA A 111 10.82 -12.15 -4.02
N LYS A 112 11.26 -13.05 -3.15
CA LYS A 112 12.70 -13.20 -2.80
C LYS A 112 13.57 -13.38 -4.03
N LYS A 113 13.13 -14.20 -5.00
CA LYS A 113 13.84 -14.43 -6.28
C LYS A 113 13.94 -13.20 -7.16
N GLN A 114 12.93 -12.33 -7.13
CA GLN A 114 12.85 -11.18 -8.03
C GLN A 114 13.48 -9.92 -7.45
N LYS A 115 13.87 -9.94 -6.18
CA LYS A 115 14.48 -8.79 -5.52
C LYS A 115 15.67 -8.21 -6.30
N GLY A 116 16.58 -9.06 -6.74
CA GLY A 116 17.79 -8.62 -7.48
C GLY A 116 17.47 -7.89 -8.80
N ILE A 117 16.34 -8.19 -9.42
CA ILE A 117 15.89 -7.56 -10.67
C ILE A 117 15.09 -6.28 -10.36
N LEU A 118 14.18 -6.32 -9.39
CA LEU A 118 13.26 -5.22 -9.10
C LEU A 118 13.89 -4.10 -8.26
N GLU A 119 14.79 -4.43 -7.32
CA GLU A 119 15.41 -3.44 -6.44
C GLU A 119 16.13 -2.31 -7.20
N PRO A 120 16.95 -2.57 -8.23
CA PRO A 120 17.58 -1.50 -9.01
C PRO A 120 16.56 -0.64 -9.78
N VAL A 121 15.42 -1.23 -10.19
CA VAL A 121 14.34 -0.53 -10.88
C VAL A 121 13.61 0.40 -9.91
N ILE A 122 13.31 -0.10 -8.71
CA ILE A 122 12.64 0.67 -7.65
C ILE A 122 13.53 1.83 -7.16
N GLN A 123 14.83 1.60 -6.98
CA GLN A 123 15.80 2.62 -6.52
C GLN A 123 16.00 3.77 -7.51
N LYS A 124 15.64 3.60 -8.79
CA LYS A 124 15.62 4.71 -9.76
C LYS A 124 14.54 5.75 -9.46
N THR A 125 13.55 5.41 -8.67
CA THR A 125 12.57 6.38 -8.17
C THR A 125 13.21 7.21 -7.06
N SER A 126 13.05 8.54 -7.09
CA SER A 126 13.69 9.48 -6.14
C SER A 126 13.12 9.38 -4.71
N GLN A 127 12.52 8.25 -4.32
CA GLN A 127 11.79 8.08 -3.07
C GLN A 127 12.44 7.04 -2.16
N SER A 128 12.46 7.33 -0.86
CA SER A 128 12.85 6.33 0.15
C SER A 128 11.64 5.41 0.40
N ILE A 129 11.59 4.29 -0.32
CA ILE A 129 10.51 3.30 -0.22
C ILE A 129 11.04 2.07 0.50
N THR A 130 10.29 1.56 1.45
CA THR A 130 10.62 0.30 2.13
C THR A 130 10.33 -0.88 1.21
N ILE A 131 11.34 -1.74 0.95
CA ILE A 131 11.18 -2.95 0.15
C ILE A 131 11.13 -4.17 1.07
N THR A 132 9.99 -4.86 1.08
CA THR A 132 9.76 -6.07 1.87
C THR A 132 9.77 -7.30 0.98
N LYS A 133 10.59 -8.29 1.38
CA LYS A 133 10.72 -9.57 0.70
C LYS A 133 9.73 -10.57 1.26
N ILE A 134 9.02 -11.24 0.38
CA ILE A 134 8.07 -12.30 0.71
C ILE A 134 8.49 -13.61 0.05
N ASP A 135 8.09 -14.72 0.62
CA ASP A 135 8.41 -16.05 0.11
C ASP A 135 7.83 -16.27 -1.29
N ASP A 136 8.61 -16.91 -2.15
CA ASP A 136 8.29 -17.08 -3.57
C ASP A 136 7.02 -17.89 -3.81
N TRP A 137 6.66 -18.82 -2.91
CA TRP A 137 5.47 -19.65 -3.04
C TRP A 137 4.17 -18.85 -2.95
N ILE A 138 4.21 -17.69 -2.29
CA ILE A 138 3.06 -16.77 -2.19
C ILE A 138 2.78 -16.10 -3.54
N PHE A 139 3.83 -15.89 -4.35
CA PHE A 139 3.72 -15.34 -5.69
C PHE A 139 3.43 -16.42 -6.73
N THR A 140 2.33 -17.15 -6.55
CA THR A 140 1.83 -18.14 -7.51
C THR A 140 0.39 -17.83 -7.89
N PHE A 141 0.01 -18.18 -9.13
CA PHE A 141 -1.33 -17.87 -9.65
C PHE A 141 -2.42 -18.59 -8.86
N ASP A 142 -2.27 -19.91 -8.67
CA ASP A 142 -3.28 -20.73 -7.99
C ASP A 142 -3.53 -20.27 -6.55
N TYR A 143 -2.44 -19.94 -5.83
CA TYR A 143 -2.55 -19.41 -4.46
C TYR A 143 -3.23 -18.03 -4.44
N GLY A 144 -2.86 -17.13 -5.36
CA GLY A 144 -3.45 -15.81 -5.46
C GLY A 144 -4.94 -15.87 -5.78
N GLU A 145 -5.33 -16.68 -6.77
CA GLU A 145 -6.73 -16.85 -7.16
C GLU A 145 -7.56 -17.45 -6.03
N GLU A 146 -7.09 -18.51 -5.37
CA GLU A 146 -7.76 -19.13 -4.22
C GLU A 146 -7.95 -18.12 -3.08
N LEU A 147 -6.89 -17.37 -2.74
CA LEU A 147 -6.92 -16.41 -1.65
C LEU A 147 -7.91 -15.27 -1.91
N LEU A 148 -7.93 -14.73 -3.12
CA LEU A 148 -8.82 -13.64 -3.53
C LEU A 148 -10.29 -14.11 -3.60
N THR A 149 -10.57 -15.26 -4.22
CA THR A 149 -11.92 -15.82 -4.31
C THR A 149 -12.50 -16.10 -2.93
N LYS A 150 -11.67 -16.62 -2.01
CA LYS A 150 -12.05 -16.85 -0.62
C LYS A 150 -12.31 -15.54 0.14
N GLN A 151 -11.48 -14.50 -0.06
CA GLN A 151 -11.66 -13.20 0.59
C GLN A 151 -12.97 -12.53 0.18
N PHE A 152 -13.26 -12.55 -1.12
CA PHE A 152 -14.43 -11.85 -1.67
C PHE A 152 -15.68 -12.73 -1.74
N ASN A 153 -15.61 -13.96 -1.23
CA ASN A 153 -16.70 -14.93 -1.24
C ASN A 153 -17.32 -15.09 -2.63
N THR A 154 -16.49 -15.31 -3.65
CA THR A 154 -16.86 -15.44 -5.06
C THR A 154 -16.32 -16.71 -5.67
N LEU A 155 -16.99 -17.21 -6.73
CA LEU A 155 -16.52 -18.38 -7.49
C LEU A 155 -15.51 -18.01 -8.60
N SER A 156 -15.44 -16.73 -8.96
CA SER A 156 -14.55 -16.29 -10.03
C SER A 156 -14.22 -14.80 -9.89
N LEU A 157 -13.07 -14.40 -10.41
CA LEU A 157 -12.60 -13.01 -10.39
C LEU A 157 -13.15 -12.17 -11.55
N LYS A 158 -13.99 -12.75 -12.41
CA LYS A 158 -14.55 -12.10 -13.60
C LYS A 158 -15.34 -10.83 -13.28
N GLY A 159 -16.14 -10.86 -12.21
CA GLY A 159 -16.95 -9.71 -11.78
C GLY A 159 -16.13 -8.50 -11.32
N PHE A 160 -14.83 -8.66 -11.08
CA PHE A 160 -13.91 -7.60 -10.67
C PHE A 160 -13.06 -7.04 -11.84
N GLY A 161 -13.19 -7.62 -13.05
CA GLY A 161 -12.45 -7.19 -14.24
C GLY A 161 -10.95 -7.51 -14.21
N ILE A 162 -10.54 -8.51 -13.43
CA ILE A 162 -9.14 -8.91 -13.26
C ILE A 162 -8.84 -10.34 -13.72
N GLU A 163 -9.81 -11.06 -14.25
CA GLU A 163 -9.67 -12.49 -14.60
C GLU A 163 -8.57 -12.78 -15.63
N ASN A 164 -8.27 -11.82 -16.50
CA ASN A 164 -7.24 -11.95 -17.52
C ASN A 164 -5.86 -11.43 -17.10
N LEU A 165 -5.74 -10.90 -15.88
CA LEU A 165 -4.51 -10.29 -15.34
C LEU A 165 -3.71 -11.33 -14.55
N ARG A 166 -3.01 -12.24 -15.23
CA ARG A 166 -2.27 -13.32 -14.58
C ARG A 166 -1.25 -12.80 -13.56
N CYS A 167 -0.36 -11.91 -13.97
CA CYS A 167 0.63 -11.31 -13.08
C CYS A 167 -0.03 -10.40 -12.04
N GLY A 168 -1.12 -9.73 -12.42
CA GLY A 168 -1.94 -8.91 -11.53
C GLY A 168 -2.58 -9.72 -10.40
N ILE A 169 -3.13 -10.91 -10.70
CA ILE A 169 -3.70 -11.84 -9.69
C ILE A 169 -2.60 -12.33 -8.73
N ILE A 170 -1.42 -12.68 -9.25
CA ILE A 170 -0.28 -13.10 -8.43
C ILE A 170 0.13 -11.98 -7.46
N ALA A 171 0.27 -10.76 -7.96
CA ALA A 171 0.61 -9.60 -7.13
C ALA A 171 -0.49 -9.29 -6.10
N ALA A 172 -1.76 -9.38 -6.50
CA ALA A 172 -2.90 -9.17 -5.60
C ALA A 172 -2.98 -10.22 -4.49
N GLY A 173 -2.72 -11.49 -4.82
CA GLY A 173 -2.63 -12.57 -3.84
C GLY A 173 -1.53 -12.31 -2.81
N ALA A 174 -0.35 -11.89 -3.23
CA ALA A 174 0.76 -11.56 -2.35
C ALA A 174 0.45 -10.35 -1.45
N ASN A 175 -0.18 -9.32 -2.01
CA ASN A 175 -0.63 -8.15 -1.27
C ASN A 175 -1.64 -8.54 -0.17
N LEU A 176 -2.68 -9.29 -0.52
CA LEU A 176 -3.70 -9.75 0.42
C LEU A 176 -3.14 -10.69 1.48
N ASN A 177 -2.22 -11.60 1.12
CA ASN A 177 -1.55 -12.46 2.09
C ASN A 177 -0.80 -11.66 3.14
N TYR A 178 -0.03 -10.67 2.69
CA TYR A 178 0.72 -9.79 3.60
C TYR A 178 -0.19 -9.00 4.54
N LEU A 179 -1.31 -8.49 4.04
CA LEU A 179 -2.31 -7.82 4.87
C LEU A 179 -2.90 -8.75 5.93
N ARG A 180 -3.20 -10.01 5.57
CA ARG A 180 -3.70 -11.02 6.52
C ARG A 180 -2.68 -11.36 7.60
N GLU A 181 -1.42 -11.53 7.24
CA GLU A 181 -0.35 -11.84 8.19
C GLU A 181 -0.09 -10.68 9.16
N THR A 182 -0.18 -9.44 8.68
CA THR A 182 0.13 -8.25 9.47
C THR A 182 -1.04 -7.76 10.31
N GLN A 183 -2.27 -7.81 9.79
CA GLN A 183 -3.47 -7.23 10.41
C GLN A 183 -4.43 -8.28 10.96
N LYS A 184 -4.13 -9.57 10.77
CA LYS A 184 -4.93 -10.70 11.26
C LYS A 184 -6.43 -10.57 10.95
N GLU A 185 -7.24 -10.04 11.89
CA GLU A 185 -8.69 -9.96 11.76
C GLU A 185 -9.21 -8.63 11.18
N ASN A 186 -8.34 -7.61 11.05
CA ASN A 186 -8.77 -6.24 10.72
C ASN A 186 -8.89 -5.95 9.21
N ILE A 187 -9.07 -6.97 8.36
CA ILE A 187 -9.17 -6.82 6.89
C ILE A 187 -10.56 -7.11 6.33
N SER A 188 -11.57 -7.29 7.17
CA SER A 188 -12.95 -7.60 6.75
C SER A 188 -13.59 -6.50 5.89
N HIS A 189 -13.12 -5.27 6.02
CA HIS A 189 -13.57 -4.13 5.21
C HIS A 189 -13.02 -4.12 3.78
N LEU A 190 -11.98 -4.92 3.49
CA LEU A 190 -11.51 -5.19 2.12
C LEU A 190 -12.46 -6.18 1.46
N ASN A 191 -13.54 -5.68 0.90
CA ASN A 191 -14.65 -6.48 0.36
C ASN A 191 -14.67 -6.56 -1.16
N LYS A 192 -13.80 -5.84 -1.85
CA LYS A 192 -13.68 -5.86 -3.31
C LYS A 192 -12.27 -5.54 -3.78
N ILE A 193 -11.93 -6.05 -4.96
CA ILE A 193 -10.79 -5.62 -5.76
C ILE A 193 -11.30 -5.09 -7.10
N SER A 194 -10.59 -4.18 -7.73
CA SER A 194 -10.95 -3.67 -9.07
C SER A 194 -9.73 -3.63 -9.97
N GLY A 195 -9.96 -3.89 -11.26
CA GLY A 195 -8.97 -3.57 -12.28
C GLY A 195 -8.67 -2.07 -12.26
N TYR A 196 -7.41 -1.72 -12.47
CA TYR A 196 -6.97 -0.33 -12.62
C TYR A 196 -6.39 -0.15 -14.01
N ASN A 197 -6.84 0.86 -14.73
CA ASN A 197 -6.31 1.18 -16.03
C ASN A 197 -5.56 2.53 -15.96
N PRO A 198 -4.22 2.52 -16.02
CA PRO A 198 -3.46 3.76 -15.98
C PRO A 198 -3.81 4.76 -17.12
N SER A 199 -4.32 4.25 -18.24
CA SER A 199 -4.69 5.06 -19.41
C SER A 199 -5.95 5.92 -19.21
N ASP A 200 -6.76 5.61 -18.18
CA ASP A 200 -7.96 6.40 -17.85
C ASP A 200 -7.62 7.74 -17.18
N TYR A 201 -6.34 7.96 -16.88
CA TYR A 201 -5.87 9.16 -16.21
C TYR A 201 -4.73 9.83 -16.99
N MET A 202 -4.76 11.15 -17.06
CA MET A 202 -3.61 11.91 -17.54
C MET A 202 -2.40 11.68 -16.62
N VAL A 203 -1.38 11.04 -17.15
CA VAL A 203 -0.18 10.70 -16.40
C VAL A 203 0.71 11.94 -16.25
N LEU A 204 0.80 12.46 -15.03
CA LEU A 204 1.80 13.43 -14.65
C LEU A 204 2.97 12.69 -13.99
N ASP A 205 4.14 12.74 -14.59
CA ASP A 205 5.34 12.16 -13.99
C ASP A 205 5.75 12.90 -12.69
N PHE A 206 6.65 12.31 -11.93
CA PHE A 206 7.13 12.89 -10.68
C PHE A 206 7.77 14.27 -10.88
N SER A 207 8.55 14.43 -11.96
CA SER A 207 9.23 15.69 -12.29
C SER A 207 8.22 16.79 -12.59
N THR A 208 7.19 16.48 -13.38
CA THR A 208 6.11 17.39 -13.72
C THR A 208 5.30 17.79 -12.47
N LYS A 209 4.90 16.81 -11.62
CA LYS A 209 4.19 17.12 -10.36
C LYS A 209 5.01 18.02 -9.45
N ARG A 210 6.32 17.78 -9.36
CA ARG A 210 7.25 18.58 -8.57
C ARG A 210 7.41 19.98 -9.14
N ASN A 211 7.68 20.09 -10.44
CA ASN A 211 7.92 21.39 -11.10
C ASN A 211 6.67 22.29 -11.09
N LEU A 212 5.47 21.68 -11.13
CA LEU A 212 4.20 22.40 -10.99
C LEU A 212 3.81 22.66 -9.53
N GLU A 213 4.62 22.25 -8.57
CA GLU A 213 4.36 22.38 -7.13
C GLU A 213 2.94 21.96 -6.73
N ILE A 214 2.46 20.86 -7.31
CA ILE A 214 1.07 20.41 -7.11
C ILE A 214 0.82 20.05 -5.65
N THR A 215 1.72 19.26 -5.03
CA THR A 215 1.55 18.72 -3.67
C THR A 215 2.57 19.22 -2.67
N PHE A 216 3.73 19.73 -3.15
CA PHE A 216 4.85 20.21 -2.33
C PHE A 216 5.42 21.47 -2.96
N SER A 217 5.84 22.42 -2.13
CA SER A 217 6.61 23.58 -2.57
C SER A 217 8.07 23.19 -2.82
N MET A 218 8.69 23.77 -3.84
CA MET A 218 10.12 23.60 -4.13
C MET A 218 11.02 24.38 -3.19
N SER A 219 10.48 25.41 -2.50
CA SER A 219 11.25 26.29 -1.64
C SER A 219 11.68 25.64 -0.35
N ASP A 220 10.79 24.87 0.29
CA ASP A 220 11.01 24.27 1.61
C ASP A 220 10.66 22.77 1.68
N GLY A 221 10.13 22.20 0.57
CA GLY A 221 9.63 20.83 0.52
C GLY A 221 8.35 20.61 1.32
N GLY A 222 7.79 21.67 1.90
CA GLY A 222 6.56 21.65 2.68
C GLY A 222 5.31 21.68 1.82
N ARG A 223 4.16 21.72 2.48
CA ARG A 223 2.86 21.83 1.81
C ARG A 223 2.51 23.28 1.48
N GLU A 224 2.95 24.22 2.29
CA GLU A 224 2.70 25.65 2.10
C GLU A 224 3.32 26.11 0.77
N GLY A 225 2.57 26.94 0.01
CA GLY A 225 2.97 27.39 -1.32
C GLY A 225 2.64 26.41 -2.46
N SER A 226 2.20 25.19 -2.18
CA SER A 226 1.76 24.27 -3.23
C SER A 226 0.34 24.56 -3.71
N LEU A 227 -0.01 24.12 -4.93
CA LEU A 227 -1.36 24.24 -5.48
C LEU A 227 -2.41 23.65 -4.56
N ILE A 228 -2.15 22.45 -4.00
CA ILE A 228 -3.06 21.78 -3.09
C ILE A 228 -3.28 22.57 -1.80
N SER A 229 -2.29 23.35 -1.33
CA SER A 229 -2.45 24.15 -0.11
C SER A 229 -3.46 25.28 -0.28
N ILE A 230 -3.61 25.79 -1.51
CA ILE A 230 -4.57 26.84 -1.87
C ILE A 230 -5.97 26.24 -2.10
N LEU A 231 -6.04 25.07 -2.75
CA LEU A 231 -7.32 24.43 -3.13
C LEU A 231 -7.98 23.64 -2.01
N ASP A 232 -7.22 23.15 -1.02
CA ASP A 232 -7.73 22.26 0.00
C ASP A 232 -8.49 22.99 1.12
N HIS A 233 -9.76 23.23 0.87
CA HIS A 233 -10.73 23.68 1.87
C HIS A 233 -11.59 22.54 2.43
N THR A 234 -11.17 21.29 2.20
CA THR A 234 -11.93 20.11 2.65
C THR A 234 -11.94 19.98 4.17
N GLN A 235 -13.10 19.65 4.72
CA GLN A 235 -13.31 19.48 6.16
C GLN A 235 -13.05 18.02 6.63
N THR A 236 -13.05 17.05 5.69
CA THR A 236 -12.90 15.64 6.00
C THR A 236 -11.64 15.05 5.39
N ALA A 237 -11.09 14.02 6.04
CA ALA A 237 -9.96 13.26 5.51
C ALA A 237 -10.26 12.66 4.13
N MET A 238 -11.48 12.14 3.94
CA MET A 238 -11.94 11.58 2.66
C MET A 238 -11.95 12.65 1.57
N GLY A 239 -12.52 13.83 1.84
CA GLY A 239 -12.52 14.95 0.90
C GLY A 239 -11.11 15.37 0.51
N GLY A 240 -10.19 15.48 1.48
CA GLY A 240 -8.80 15.83 1.21
C GLY A 240 -8.07 14.79 0.33
N ARG A 241 -8.30 13.49 0.56
CA ARG A 241 -7.77 12.42 -0.31
C ARG A 241 -8.34 12.48 -1.72
N MET A 242 -9.66 12.67 -1.85
CA MET A 242 -10.33 12.79 -3.14
C MET A 242 -9.82 13.99 -3.93
N LEU A 243 -9.70 15.16 -3.30
CA LEU A 243 -9.16 16.36 -3.94
C LEU A 243 -7.73 16.13 -4.44
N LYS A 244 -6.87 15.52 -3.63
CA LYS A 244 -5.50 15.17 -4.07
C LYS A 244 -5.50 14.22 -5.26
N LYS A 245 -6.37 13.20 -5.25
CA LYS A 245 -6.52 12.27 -6.36
C LYS A 245 -6.92 13.01 -7.65
N TRP A 246 -7.90 13.88 -7.61
CA TRP A 246 -8.35 14.65 -8.76
C TRP A 246 -7.29 15.62 -9.31
N VAL A 247 -6.55 16.27 -8.43
CA VAL A 247 -5.50 17.21 -8.85
C VAL A 247 -4.26 16.50 -9.38
N SER A 248 -3.95 15.31 -8.84
CA SER A 248 -2.74 14.55 -9.22
C SER A 248 -2.95 13.57 -10.37
N ALA A 249 -4.19 13.17 -10.66
CA ALA A 249 -4.54 12.20 -11.70
C ALA A 249 -5.89 12.60 -12.28
N ARG A 250 -5.88 13.53 -13.24
CA ARG A 250 -7.11 13.97 -13.91
C ARG A 250 -7.64 12.85 -14.79
N SER A 251 -8.91 12.48 -14.62
CA SER A 251 -9.61 11.56 -15.53
C SER A 251 -9.85 12.24 -16.87
N GLU A 252 -9.65 11.52 -17.98
CA GLU A 252 -9.94 12.01 -19.32
C GLU A 252 -11.43 11.89 -19.70
N GLU A 253 -12.28 11.36 -18.83
CA GLU A 253 -13.70 11.13 -19.08
C GLU A 253 -14.56 12.42 -19.18
N HIS A 254 -14.00 13.60 -19.26
CA HIS A 254 -14.71 14.86 -19.34
C HIS A 254 -14.36 15.67 -20.60
N THR A 255 -14.49 15.00 -21.74
CA THR A 255 -14.63 15.72 -23.02
C THR A 255 -15.94 15.37 -23.69
#